data_aec2f7a5bda5c1c5511b0b853fb53a61
#
_entry.id   aec2f7a5bda5c1c5511b0b853fb53a61
#
_cell.length_a   1.000
_cell.length_b   1.000
_cell.length_c   1.000
_cell.angle_alpha   90.00
_cell.angle_beta   90.00
_cell.angle_gamma   90.00
#
_symmetry.space_group_name_H-M   'P 1'
#
loop_
_entity.id
_entity.type
_entity.pdbx_description
1 polymer ?
#
loop_
_entity_poly.entity_id
_entity_poly.type
_entity_poly.pdbx_seq_one_letter_code
_entity_poly.pdbx_strand_id
1 'polypeptide(L)'
;MRRWLLFFLCLVLGVLIVLLGWIVPAHLRAVDAHVVQKAGKNTPSLTDRGLALLSEKRLGAAQMLFKAAEAISMSERQWLGAAITNAAEQHPSWLIWGGGESDLDVLFATDPKLPKAAPEPFTEWLIRLDNRGTALRFLGASARPLVRELLATRSLTNTVLFPPSQSSSGQAFDAAISICALLAEETQFSPAFSNAVYNLAAQANRGASTEPVEEVLMNLMSLGQRMNWGQLVVFVSHIDDPQTLQELTHLIRRTESRVPIIYSAVELSSQPGAVARYLMKFGETGVDDLGAVLRFRQGALNELLRRGERLYVSTPRAEDVRSGLLKPFFDFSVERSLESPDFALGLKWLLYLFGGCLLAAGAHFVRPEVSELERPLQVRGLHFAREILFGLGFLLVILLLTEPFLSHESQKVEFPLRLRLPLTGAAVTKTVAGQNHVFMNQKSLLTLLLFFVLQGLLYIACLVKLAEIRRQKVAPRIKLRLLENEEHLFDAGLYLGFAGTIISLILVSLKIMEASLMAAYGSTSFGIIFVSIFKIFHLRPTRRRMLLESETSSDTSMLVRPVHSTP
;
A
#
# COMPACT_ATOMS: atom_id res chain seq x y z
N MET A 1 41.44 -4.99 27.86
CA MET A 1 41.39 -3.74 27.09
C MET A 1 41.02 -3.96 25.61
N ARG A 2 41.76 -4.73 24.83
CA ARG A 2 41.53 -4.95 23.37
C ARG A 2 40.11 -5.50 23.04
N ARG A 3 39.50 -6.40 23.85
CA ARG A 3 38.15 -6.97 23.64
C ARG A 3 37.06 -5.93 23.82
N TRP A 4 37.14 -5.10 24.87
CA TRP A 4 36.20 -4.01 25.09
C TRP A 4 36.24 -2.97 23.99
N LEU A 5 37.46 -2.66 23.47
CA LEU A 5 37.62 -1.75 22.35
C LEU A 5 36.95 -2.32 21.08
N LEU A 6 37.13 -3.60 20.78
CA LEU A 6 36.47 -4.25 19.64
C LEU A 6 34.94 -4.29 19.82
N PHE A 7 34.45 -4.55 21.05
CA PHE A 7 33.03 -4.47 21.35
C PHE A 7 32.45 -3.09 21.03
N PHE A 8 33.05 -2.04 21.59
CA PHE A 8 32.59 -0.68 21.36
C PHE A 8 32.69 -0.28 19.88
N LEU A 9 33.74 -0.69 19.19
CA LEU A 9 33.88 -0.45 17.76
C LEU A 9 32.75 -1.12 16.96
N CYS A 10 32.46 -2.40 17.20
CA CYS A 10 31.35 -3.12 16.54
C CYS A 10 29.99 -2.53 16.89
N LEU A 11 29.79 -2.10 18.16
CA LEU A 11 28.56 -1.48 18.61
C LEU A 11 28.32 -0.15 17.86
N VAL A 12 29.32 0.75 17.88
CA VAL A 12 29.21 2.06 17.25
C VAL A 12 29.02 1.92 15.74
N LEU A 13 29.81 1.07 15.09
CA LEU A 13 29.71 0.84 13.64
C LEU A 13 28.37 0.18 13.28
N GLY A 14 27.91 -0.81 14.07
CA GLY A 14 26.62 -1.47 13.87
C GLY A 14 25.45 -0.51 13.99
N VAL A 15 25.44 0.33 15.03
CA VAL A 15 24.42 1.37 15.22
C VAL A 15 24.44 2.39 14.08
N LEU A 16 25.64 2.83 13.65
CA LEU A 16 25.78 3.77 12.54
C LEU A 16 25.20 3.20 11.23
N ILE A 17 25.49 1.95 10.92
CA ILE A 17 24.96 1.27 9.71
C ILE A 17 23.44 1.11 9.78
N VAL A 18 22.90 0.79 10.96
CA VAL A 18 21.43 0.72 11.16
C VAL A 18 20.80 2.10 10.95
N LEU A 19 21.41 3.16 11.47
CA LEU A 19 20.95 4.54 11.26
C LEU A 19 21.00 4.93 9.78
N LEU A 20 22.04 4.55 9.06
CA LEU A 20 22.10 4.77 7.60
C LEU A 20 20.94 4.03 6.88
N GLY A 21 20.65 2.80 7.26
CA GLY A 21 19.50 2.07 6.74
C GLY A 21 18.15 2.76 7.06
N TRP A 22 18.02 3.34 8.26
CA TRP A 22 16.81 4.04 8.67
C TRP A 22 16.57 5.34 7.89
N ILE A 23 17.64 6.02 7.47
CA ILE A 23 17.59 7.26 6.69
C ILE A 23 17.12 7.00 5.25
N VAL A 24 17.36 5.82 4.67
CA VAL A 24 16.95 5.50 3.29
C VAL A 24 15.43 5.64 3.14
N PRO A 25 14.94 6.55 2.25
CA PRO A 25 13.52 6.85 2.08
C PRO A 25 12.82 5.83 1.16
N ALA A 26 13.05 4.55 1.43
CA ALA A 26 12.41 3.44 0.75
C ALA A 26 11.59 2.63 1.76
N HIS A 27 10.33 2.38 1.43
CA HIS A 27 9.38 1.67 2.29
C HIS A 27 8.66 0.58 1.51
N LEU A 28 8.23 -0.46 2.22
CA LEU A 28 7.56 -1.61 1.62
C LEU A 28 6.15 -1.27 1.12
N ARG A 29 5.45 -0.37 1.82
CA ARG A 29 4.04 -0.02 1.57
C ARG A 29 3.76 1.47 1.67
N ALA A 30 4.76 2.27 1.41
CA ALA A 30 4.63 3.71 1.42
C ALA A 30 5.59 4.35 0.44
N VAL A 31 5.25 5.54 0.01
CA VAL A 31 6.11 6.42 -0.75
C VAL A 31 6.53 7.58 0.16
N ASP A 32 7.82 7.79 0.32
CA ASP A 32 8.33 8.89 1.15
C ASP A 32 8.06 10.24 0.47
N ALA A 33 7.65 11.23 1.27
CA ALA A 33 7.33 12.57 0.78
C ALA A 33 8.50 13.25 0.03
N HIS A 34 9.75 13.00 0.42
CA HIS A 34 10.92 13.57 -0.26
C HIS A 34 11.14 12.99 -1.64
N VAL A 35 10.81 11.70 -1.84
CA VAL A 35 10.89 11.05 -3.15
C VAL A 35 9.89 11.67 -4.12
N VAL A 36 8.62 11.85 -3.69
CA VAL A 36 7.62 12.51 -4.52
C VAL A 36 7.92 13.99 -4.73
N GLN A 37 8.43 14.68 -3.71
CA GLN A 37 8.87 16.07 -3.85
C GLN A 37 10.00 16.22 -4.88
N LYS A 38 10.97 15.30 -4.90
CA LYS A 38 12.03 15.27 -5.91
C LYS A 38 11.46 15.02 -7.31
N ALA A 39 10.50 14.10 -7.45
CA ALA A 39 9.81 13.82 -8.71
C ALA A 39 9.01 15.02 -9.23
N GLY A 40 8.45 15.82 -8.33
CA GLY A 40 7.70 17.03 -8.68
C GLY A 40 8.58 18.22 -9.11
N LYS A 41 9.89 18.16 -8.84
CA LYS A 41 10.79 19.27 -9.16
C LYS A 41 10.80 19.52 -10.67
N ASN A 42 10.65 20.78 -11.06
CA ASN A 42 10.60 21.24 -12.46
C ASN A 42 9.37 20.78 -13.28
N THR A 43 8.30 20.37 -12.62
CA THR A 43 7.01 20.07 -13.27
C THR A 43 5.98 21.17 -12.98
N PRO A 44 4.89 21.29 -13.77
CA PRO A 44 3.86 22.29 -13.53
C PRO A 44 3.25 22.20 -12.13
N SER A 45 3.01 23.35 -11.51
CA SER A 45 2.29 23.45 -10.24
C SER A 45 0.77 23.54 -10.50
N LEU A 46 0.00 23.44 -9.41
CA LEU A 46 -1.45 23.68 -9.46
C LEU A 46 -1.75 25.10 -9.92
N THR A 47 -0.92 26.08 -9.53
CA THR A 47 -1.04 27.48 -9.95
C THR A 47 -0.73 27.65 -11.44
N ASP A 48 0.34 27.02 -11.94
CA ASP A 48 0.70 27.07 -13.37
C ASP A 48 -0.43 26.51 -14.23
N ARG A 49 -1.02 25.37 -13.83
CA ARG A 49 -2.16 24.79 -14.55
C ARG A 49 -3.40 25.67 -14.46
N GLY A 50 -3.68 26.27 -13.30
CA GLY A 50 -4.78 27.22 -13.14
C GLY A 50 -4.65 28.44 -14.05
N LEU A 51 -3.43 29.00 -14.21
CA LEU A 51 -3.16 30.08 -15.14
C LEU A 51 -3.31 29.65 -16.61
N ALA A 52 -2.88 28.44 -16.95
CA ALA A 52 -3.10 27.86 -18.27
C ALA A 52 -4.59 27.73 -18.59
N LEU A 53 -5.41 27.24 -17.65
CA LEU A 53 -6.87 27.16 -17.81
C LEU A 53 -7.52 28.53 -18.04
N LEU A 54 -7.02 29.58 -17.39
CA LEU A 54 -7.50 30.94 -17.65
C LEU A 54 -7.18 31.38 -19.10
N SER A 55 -6.00 31.05 -19.61
CA SER A 55 -5.64 31.33 -21.01
C SER A 55 -6.50 30.55 -22.03
N GLU A 56 -6.96 29.34 -21.61
CA GLU A 56 -7.90 28.50 -22.35
C GLU A 56 -9.37 28.95 -22.17
N LYS A 57 -9.62 30.08 -21.49
CA LYS A 57 -10.95 30.65 -21.18
C LYS A 57 -11.79 29.74 -20.25
N ARG A 58 -11.16 28.92 -19.40
CA ARG A 58 -11.80 27.95 -18.48
C ARG A 58 -11.80 28.46 -17.05
N LEU A 59 -12.52 29.57 -16.79
CA LEU A 59 -12.56 30.26 -15.50
C LEU A 59 -13.04 29.34 -14.36
N GLY A 60 -14.10 28.56 -14.58
CA GLY A 60 -14.69 27.68 -13.56
C GLY A 60 -13.73 26.57 -13.12
N ALA A 61 -12.99 25.98 -14.07
CA ALA A 61 -11.97 25.00 -13.76
C ALA A 61 -10.82 25.63 -12.95
N ALA A 62 -10.34 26.81 -13.34
CA ALA A 62 -9.33 27.54 -12.58
C ALA A 62 -9.79 27.87 -11.16
N GLN A 63 -11.08 28.20 -10.95
CA GLN A 63 -11.67 28.40 -9.62
C GLN A 63 -11.65 27.11 -8.77
N MET A 64 -11.85 25.93 -9.37
CA MET A 64 -11.74 24.65 -8.65
C MET A 64 -10.30 24.39 -8.19
N LEU A 65 -9.31 24.65 -9.04
CA LEU A 65 -7.91 24.55 -8.69
C LEU A 65 -7.53 25.55 -7.58
N PHE A 66 -8.07 26.76 -7.61
CA PHE A 66 -7.88 27.75 -6.56
C PHE A 66 -8.46 27.29 -5.22
N LYS A 67 -9.67 26.75 -5.20
CA LYS A 67 -10.28 26.17 -3.98
C LYS A 67 -9.45 25.01 -3.44
N ALA A 68 -8.88 24.18 -4.31
CA ALA A 68 -7.97 23.13 -3.88
C ALA A 68 -6.68 23.72 -3.28
N ALA A 69 -6.06 24.70 -3.93
CA ALA A 69 -4.87 25.39 -3.43
C ALA A 69 -5.11 26.08 -2.08
N GLU A 70 -6.33 26.60 -1.86
CA GLU A 70 -6.77 27.15 -0.58
C GLU A 70 -6.91 26.06 0.49
N ALA A 71 -7.60 24.95 0.17
CA ALA A 71 -7.81 23.83 1.07
C ALA A 71 -6.49 23.21 1.55
N ILE A 72 -5.47 23.15 0.68
CA ILE A 72 -4.13 22.65 1.03
C ILE A 72 -3.16 23.74 1.51
N SER A 73 -3.63 24.99 1.66
CA SER A 73 -2.84 26.14 2.16
C SER A 73 -1.56 26.41 1.37
N MET A 74 -1.63 26.41 0.03
CA MET A 74 -0.49 26.75 -0.83
C MET A 74 -0.15 28.25 -0.73
N SER A 75 1.13 28.57 -0.66
CA SER A 75 1.61 29.98 -0.62
C SER A 75 1.36 30.72 -1.93
N GLU A 76 1.48 30.03 -3.08
CA GLU A 76 1.33 30.61 -4.42
C GLU A 76 -0.14 30.88 -4.81
N ARG A 77 -1.14 30.48 -4.00
CA ARG A 77 -2.57 30.63 -4.29
C ARG A 77 -2.99 32.08 -4.57
N GLN A 78 -2.33 33.07 -3.96
CA GLN A 78 -2.65 34.47 -4.09
C GLN A 78 -2.51 34.96 -5.55
N TRP A 79 -1.52 34.46 -6.27
CA TRP A 79 -1.32 34.78 -7.68
C TRP A 79 -2.46 34.27 -8.56
N LEU A 80 -2.88 33.03 -8.33
CA LEU A 80 -4.01 32.45 -9.05
C LEU A 80 -5.31 33.17 -8.71
N GLY A 81 -5.54 33.50 -7.43
CA GLY A 81 -6.73 34.24 -7.00
C GLY A 81 -6.82 35.61 -7.67
N ALA A 82 -5.72 36.38 -7.69
CA ALA A 82 -5.68 37.68 -8.37
C ALA A 82 -5.94 37.55 -9.88
N ALA A 83 -5.37 36.53 -10.54
CA ALA A 83 -5.59 36.27 -11.96
C ALA A 83 -7.05 35.91 -12.26
N ILE A 84 -7.69 35.08 -11.43
CA ILE A 84 -9.11 34.74 -11.54
C ILE A 84 -9.99 35.97 -11.41
N THR A 85 -9.75 36.84 -10.39
CA THR A 85 -10.51 38.05 -10.19
C THR A 85 -10.38 39.01 -11.40
N ASN A 86 -9.17 39.22 -11.88
CA ASN A 86 -8.92 40.04 -13.05
C ASN A 86 -9.61 39.48 -14.31
N ALA A 87 -9.55 38.18 -14.56
CA ALA A 87 -10.22 37.53 -15.68
C ALA A 87 -11.75 37.65 -15.58
N ALA A 88 -12.33 37.54 -14.40
CA ALA A 88 -13.75 37.71 -14.15
C ALA A 88 -14.22 39.16 -14.38
N GLU A 89 -13.40 40.15 -14.01
CA GLU A 89 -13.67 41.57 -14.26
C GLU A 89 -13.58 41.92 -15.74
N GLN A 90 -12.60 41.37 -16.48
CA GLN A 90 -12.41 41.61 -17.90
C GLN A 90 -13.46 40.89 -18.75
N HIS A 91 -13.91 39.73 -18.32
CA HIS A 91 -14.84 38.85 -19.04
C HIS A 91 -16.00 38.40 -18.13
N PRO A 92 -16.96 39.28 -17.81
CA PRO A 92 -18.08 38.92 -16.90
C PRO A 92 -18.94 37.77 -17.42
N SER A 93 -19.03 37.58 -18.75
CA SER A 93 -19.77 36.47 -19.37
C SER A 93 -19.24 35.09 -18.95
N TRP A 94 -17.93 34.96 -18.65
CA TRP A 94 -17.36 33.70 -18.23
C TRP A 94 -17.87 33.23 -16.86
N LEU A 95 -18.44 34.12 -16.07
CA LEU A 95 -19.05 33.78 -14.80
C LEU A 95 -20.34 32.96 -14.96
N ILE A 96 -21.02 33.06 -16.09
CA ILE A 96 -22.31 32.41 -16.34
C ILE A 96 -22.12 30.91 -16.47
N TRP A 97 -21.21 30.49 -17.34
CA TRP A 97 -20.96 29.05 -17.64
C TRP A 97 -19.69 28.50 -17.00
N GLY A 98 -18.84 29.34 -16.42
CA GLY A 98 -17.51 28.99 -15.96
C GLY A 98 -16.46 28.98 -17.07
N GLY A 99 -16.73 29.63 -18.21
CA GLY A 99 -15.80 29.74 -19.32
C GLY A 99 -16.36 30.57 -20.47
N GLY A 100 -15.57 30.70 -21.56
CA GLY A 100 -15.97 31.45 -22.76
C GLY A 100 -16.77 30.58 -23.73
N GLU A 101 -18.01 30.24 -23.37
CA GLU A 101 -18.91 29.34 -24.10
C GLU A 101 -19.91 30.16 -24.95
N SER A 102 -19.44 30.73 -26.05
CA SER A 102 -20.26 31.59 -26.95
C SER A 102 -21.50 30.87 -27.50
N ASP A 103 -21.40 29.57 -27.75
CA ASP A 103 -22.50 28.80 -28.34
C ASP A 103 -23.66 28.61 -27.32
N LEU A 104 -23.34 28.43 -26.07
CA LEU A 104 -24.35 28.38 -25.00
C LEU A 104 -24.97 29.77 -24.75
N ASP A 105 -24.21 30.85 -24.87
CA ASP A 105 -24.72 32.21 -24.74
C ASP A 105 -25.77 32.50 -25.83
N VAL A 106 -25.52 32.08 -27.05
CA VAL A 106 -26.47 32.22 -28.18
C VAL A 106 -27.66 31.29 -27.98
N LEU A 107 -27.44 30.02 -27.63
CA LEU A 107 -28.49 29.02 -27.50
C LEU A 107 -29.53 29.40 -26.45
N PHE A 108 -29.07 29.95 -25.32
CA PHE A 108 -29.93 30.25 -24.17
C PHE A 108 -30.25 31.74 -24.05
N ALA A 109 -29.89 32.55 -25.03
CA ALA A 109 -30.11 34.01 -25.06
C ALA A 109 -29.70 34.70 -23.73
N THR A 110 -28.53 34.31 -23.21
CA THR A 110 -27.98 34.90 -21.97
C THR A 110 -27.47 36.32 -22.28
N ASP A 111 -27.81 37.28 -21.42
CA ASP A 111 -27.27 38.64 -21.55
C ASP A 111 -25.89 38.71 -20.87
N PRO A 112 -24.79 38.87 -21.63
CA PRO A 112 -23.44 38.92 -21.05
C PRO A 112 -23.21 40.17 -20.17
N LYS A 113 -24.09 41.17 -20.22
CA LYS A 113 -24.00 42.40 -19.40
C LYS A 113 -24.62 42.26 -18.01
N LEU A 114 -25.44 41.26 -17.80
CA LEU A 114 -26.10 40.95 -16.52
C LEU A 114 -25.71 39.56 -16.01
N PRO A 115 -24.49 39.37 -15.50
CA PRO A 115 -24.14 38.12 -14.90
C PRO A 115 -25.06 37.90 -13.70
N LYS A 116 -25.96 36.93 -13.78
CA LYS A 116 -26.73 36.47 -12.62
C LYS A 116 -25.75 35.95 -11.56
N ALA A 117 -26.01 36.27 -10.32
CA ALA A 117 -25.20 35.89 -9.19
C ALA A 117 -24.87 34.40 -9.23
N ALA A 118 -23.59 34.08 -8.96
CA ALA A 118 -22.98 32.76 -8.79
C ALA A 118 -23.39 31.67 -9.80
N PRO A 119 -22.44 31.01 -10.45
CA PRO A 119 -22.73 29.94 -11.40
C PRO A 119 -23.54 28.85 -10.70
N GLU A 120 -24.77 28.67 -11.12
CA GLU A 120 -25.61 27.55 -10.68
C GLU A 120 -25.00 26.22 -11.13
N PRO A 121 -25.17 25.11 -10.36
CA PRO A 121 -24.87 23.79 -10.84
C PRO A 121 -25.60 23.53 -12.18
N PHE A 122 -24.89 23.02 -13.17
CA PHE A 122 -25.43 22.93 -14.52
C PHE A 122 -26.72 22.10 -14.62
N THR A 123 -26.80 21.03 -13.84
CA THR A 123 -28.00 20.15 -13.79
C THR A 123 -29.21 20.91 -13.27
N GLU A 124 -29.08 21.73 -12.23
CA GLU A 124 -30.20 22.50 -11.66
C GLU A 124 -30.74 23.51 -12.66
N TRP A 125 -29.86 24.09 -13.44
CA TRP A 125 -30.24 25.03 -14.49
C TRP A 125 -30.95 24.32 -15.66
N LEU A 126 -30.47 23.12 -16.09
CA LEU A 126 -31.01 22.37 -17.24
C LEU A 126 -32.32 21.63 -16.91
N ILE A 127 -32.59 21.27 -15.65
CA ILE A 127 -33.85 20.63 -15.25
C ILE A 127 -35.06 21.56 -15.50
N ARG A 128 -34.90 22.88 -15.51
CA ARG A 128 -35.97 23.85 -15.83
C ARG A 128 -36.51 23.56 -17.22
N LEU A 129 -37.85 23.56 -17.34
CA LEU A 129 -38.56 23.13 -18.56
C LEU A 129 -38.14 23.88 -19.81
N ASP A 130 -38.03 25.21 -19.70
CA ASP A 130 -37.70 26.08 -20.82
C ASP A 130 -36.27 25.83 -21.34
N ASN A 131 -35.32 25.70 -20.40
CA ASN A 131 -33.93 25.45 -20.74
C ASN A 131 -33.74 24.07 -21.36
N ARG A 132 -34.33 23.04 -20.76
CA ARG A 132 -34.32 21.67 -21.29
C ARG A 132 -35.00 21.59 -22.66
N GLY A 133 -36.14 22.24 -22.85
CA GLY A 133 -36.85 22.29 -24.12
C GLY A 133 -36.05 22.97 -25.22
N THR A 134 -35.29 24.00 -24.88
CA THR A 134 -34.38 24.71 -25.80
C THR A 134 -33.20 23.82 -26.18
N ALA A 135 -32.55 23.17 -25.20
CA ALA A 135 -31.47 22.21 -25.46
C ALA A 135 -31.91 21.05 -26.35
N LEU A 136 -33.06 20.43 -26.07
CA LEU A 136 -33.56 19.30 -26.85
C LEU A 136 -33.92 19.70 -28.30
N ARG A 137 -34.45 20.91 -28.52
CA ARG A 137 -34.73 21.41 -29.90
C ARG A 137 -33.43 21.62 -30.67
N PHE A 138 -32.41 22.22 -30.06
CA PHE A 138 -31.09 22.39 -30.64
C PHE A 138 -30.45 21.06 -31.01
N LEU A 139 -30.40 20.14 -30.08
CA LEU A 139 -29.80 18.81 -30.25
C LEU A 139 -30.56 17.98 -31.31
N GLY A 140 -31.88 18.19 -31.46
CA GLY A 140 -32.68 17.51 -32.47
C GLY A 140 -32.25 17.82 -33.90
N ALA A 141 -31.56 18.96 -34.16
CA ALA A 141 -31.00 19.31 -35.44
C ALA A 141 -29.57 18.78 -35.66
N SER A 142 -28.97 18.11 -34.68
CA SER A 142 -27.59 17.65 -34.76
C SER A 142 -27.36 16.60 -35.85
N ALA A 143 -26.24 16.75 -36.56
CA ALA A 143 -25.77 15.76 -37.53
C ALA A 143 -24.90 14.67 -36.89
N ARG A 144 -24.47 14.83 -35.62
CA ARG A 144 -23.52 13.91 -34.94
C ARG A 144 -24.17 12.57 -34.64
N PRO A 145 -23.53 11.44 -34.99
CA PRO A 145 -24.09 10.10 -34.74
C PRO A 145 -24.35 9.83 -33.25
N LEU A 146 -23.41 10.19 -32.35
CA LEU A 146 -23.56 10.01 -30.92
C LEU A 146 -24.79 10.75 -30.37
N VAL A 147 -24.98 12.01 -30.75
CA VAL A 147 -26.12 12.81 -30.30
C VAL A 147 -27.44 12.20 -30.74
N ARG A 148 -27.52 11.71 -32.00
CA ARG A 148 -28.72 11.02 -32.51
C ARG A 148 -29.04 9.75 -31.76
N GLU A 149 -28.03 8.92 -31.49
CA GLU A 149 -28.23 7.70 -30.67
C GLU A 149 -28.69 8.03 -29.26
N LEU A 150 -28.12 9.03 -28.61
CA LEU A 150 -28.54 9.49 -27.28
C LEU A 150 -29.99 10.01 -27.31
N LEU A 151 -30.37 10.81 -28.30
CA LEU A 151 -31.76 11.29 -28.42
C LEU A 151 -32.75 10.17 -28.72
N ALA A 152 -32.35 9.13 -29.45
CA ALA A 152 -33.18 7.96 -29.69
C ALA A 152 -33.52 7.21 -28.43
N THR A 153 -32.64 7.22 -27.42
CA THR A 153 -32.91 6.57 -26.11
C THR A 153 -34.11 7.16 -25.37
N ARG A 154 -34.53 8.39 -25.71
CA ARG A 154 -35.73 9.05 -25.15
C ARG A 154 -37.03 8.27 -25.39
N SER A 155 -37.09 7.48 -26.46
CA SER A 155 -38.26 6.66 -26.79
C SER A 155 -38.32 5.34 -26.02
N LEU A 156 -37.27 4.96 -25.29
CA LEU A 156 -37.18 3.72 -24.55
C LEU A 156 -38.13 3.75 -23.34
N THR A 157 -38.87 2.66 -23.15
CA THR A 157 -39.82 2.46 -22.04
C THR A 157 -39.32 1.44 -21.02
N ASN A 158 -38.27 0.71 -21.35
CA ASN A 158 -37.67 -0.35 -20.52
C ASN A 158 -36.48 0.18 -19.67
N THR A 159 -36.46 1.48 -19.36
CA THR A 159 -35.48 2.10 -18.50
C THR A 159 -35.55 1.53 -17.08
N VAL A 160 -34.36 1.33 -16.45
CA VAL A 160 -34.21 0.69 -15.13
C VAL A 160 -33.94 1.72 -14.04
N LEU A 161 -33.05 2.69 -14.32
CA LEU A 161 -32.59 3.69 -13.33
C LEU A 161 -33.39 4.99 -13.41
N PHE A 162 -33.91 5.33 -14.58
CA PHE A 162 -34.72 6.52 -14.80
C PHE A 162 -36.15 6.17 -15.20
N PRO A 163 -37.15 6.96 -14.78
CA PRO A 163 -38.48 6.85 -15.38
C PRO A 163 -38.39 7.27 -16.88
N PRO A 164 -39.21 6.65 -17.77
CA PRO A 164 -39.23 7.03 -19.18
C PRO A 164 -39.46 8.53 -19.38
N SER A 165 -38.85 9.13 -20.39
CA SER A 165 -38.98 10.58 -20.65
C SER A 165 -40.42 11.02 -20.95
N GLN A 166 -41.25 10.10 -21.45
CA GLN A 166 -42.67 10.35 -21.74
C GLN A 166 -43.56 10.33 -20.48
N SER A 167 -43.04 9.88 -19.31
CA SER A 167 -43.81 9.94 -18.07
C SER A 167 -43.77 11.37 -17.48
N SER A 168 -44.75 11.68 -16.62
CA SER A 168 -44.80 12.98 -15.92
C SER A 168 -43.57 13.25 -15.05
N SER A 169 -42.85 12.21 -14.62
CA SER A 169 -41.61 12.26 -13.84
C SER A 169 -40.34 12.06 -14.67
N GLY A 170 -40.44 11.90 -15.99
CA GLY A 170 -39.30 11.63 -16.88
C GLY A 170 -38.37 12.80 -17.19
N GLN A 171 -38.61 13.96 -16.59
CA GLN A 171 -37.78 15.17 -16.78
C GLN A 171 -36.32 14.97 -16.38
N ALA A 172 -36.03 14.11 -15.42
CA ALA A 172 -34.65 13.81 -15.02
C ALA A 172 -33.88 13.05 -16.12
N PHE A 173 -34.56 12.11 -16.80
CA PHE A 173 -33.98 11.37 -17.92
C PHE A 173 -33.68 12.31 -19.11
N ASP A 174 -34.65 13.17 -19.47
CA ASP A 174 -34.44 14.19 -20.51
C ASP A 174 -33.29 15.15 -20.17
N ALA A 175 -33.16 15.56 -18.92
CA ALA A 175 -32.06 16.43 -18.48
C ALA A 175 -30.71 15.70 -18.58
N ALA A 176 -30.64 14.44 -18.14
CA ALA A 176 -29.43 13.63 -18.21
C ALA A 176 -28.96 13.37 -19.65
N ILE A 177 -29.92 13.04 -20.56
CA ILE A 177 -29.63 12.91 -21.98
C ILE A 177 -29.14 14.25 -22.57
N SER A 178 -29.78 15.39 -22.21
CA SER A 178 -29.39 16.70 -22.69
C SER A 178 -27.98 17.09 -22.26
N ILE A 179 -27.57 16.80 -21.00
CA ILE A 179 -26.19 17.03 -20.53
C ILE A 179 -25.20 16.25 -21.38
N CYS A 180 -25.42 14.93 -21.51
CA CYS A 180 -24.53 14.06 -22.28
C CYS A 180 -24.47 14.46 -23.76
N ALA A 181 -25.61 14.79 -24.36
CA ALA A 181 -25.71 15.16 -25.75
C ALA A 181 -25.07 16.55 -26.05
N LEU A 182 -25.19 17.54 -25.13
CA LEU A 182 -24.51 18.82 -25.26
C LEU A 182 -22.99 18.66 -25.21
N LEU A 183 -22.48 17.86 -24.23
CA LEU A 183 -21.04 17.54 -24.14
C LEU A 183 -20.55 16.84 -25.44
N ALA A 184 -21.36 15.95 -26.01
CA ALA A 184 -21.05 15.26 -27.25
C ALA A 184 -21.09 16.21 -28.46
N GLU A 185 -22.07 17.12 -28.51
CA GLU A 185 -22.20 18.12 -29.61
C GLU A 185 -20.99 19.03 -29.63
N GLU A 186 -20.50 19.48 -28.49
CA GLU A 186 -19.33 20.36 -28.42
C GLU A 186 -17.98 19.62 -28.40
N THR A 187 -17.98 18.31 -28.67
CA THR A 187 -16.75 17.47 -28.71
C THR A 187 -15.92 17.52 -27.44
N GLN A 188 -16.58 17.63 -26.31
CA GLN A 188 -15.90 17.72 -24.98
C GLN A 188 -15.46 16.36 -24.43
N PHE A 189 -15.91 15.27 -25.03
CA PHE A 189 -15.48 13.92 -24.65
C PHE A 189 -14.16 13.53 -25.30
N SER A 190 -13.36 12.74 -24.62
CA SER A 190 -12.26 12.04 -25.27
C SER A 190 -12.80 11.12 -26.39
N PRO A 191 -12.03 10.84 -27.45
CA PRO A 191 -12.47 9.93 -28.51
C PRO A 191 -12.83 8.53 -28.01
N ALA A 192 -12.11 8.03 -27.00
CA ALA A 192 -12.35 6.73 -26.40
C ALA A 192 -13.70 6.71 -25.67
N PHE A 193 -13.95 7.71 -24.83
CA PHE A 193 -15.20 7.84 -24.08
C PHE A 193 -16.39 8.05 -25.01
N SER A 194 -16.26 8.93 -26.02
CA SER A 194 -17.29 9.17 -27.03
C SER A 194 -17.73 7.90 -27.75
N ASN A 195 -16.76 7.06 -28.17
CA ASN A 195 -17.04 5.76 -28.79
C ASN A 195 -17.71 4.77 -27.82
N ALA A 196 -17.27 4.76 -26.55
CA ALA A 196 -17.87 3.88 -25.54
C ALA A 196 -19.36 4.25 -25.32
N VAL A 197 -19.66 5.54 -25.13
CA VAL A 197 -21.05 6.03 -24.94
C VAL A 197 -21.90 5.77 -26.18
N TYR A 198 -21.36 5.98 -27.38
CA TYR A 198 -22.06 5.65 -28.62
C TYR A 198 -22.46 4.18 -28.68
N ASN A 199 -21.53 3.27 -28.38
CA ASN A 199 -21.80 1.84 -28.40
C ASN A 199 -22.87 1.43 -27.37
N LEU A 200 -22.83 2.01 -26.16
CA LEU A 200 -23.83 1.75 -25.13
C LEU A 200 -25.23 2.23 -25.55
N ALA A 201 -25.33 3.46 -26.08
CA ALA A 201 -26.60 4.02 -26.59
C ALA A 201 -27.14 3.21 -27.77
N ALA A 202 -26.29 2.84 -28.73
CA ALA A 202 -26.70 2.02 -29.88
C ALA A 202 -27.14 0.60 -29.48
N GLN A 203 -26.52 -0.02 -28.48
CA GLN A 203 -26.95 -1.32 -27.94
C GLN A 203 -28.31 -1.22 -27.26
N ALA A 204 -28.52 -0.19 -26.42
CA ALA A 204 -29.81 0.05 -25.77
C ALA A 204 -30.93 0.26 -26.80
N ASN A 205 -30.70 1.06 -27.85
CA ASN A 205 -31.67 1.31 -28.95
C ASN A 205 -31.98 0.05 -29.77
N ARG A 206 -31.10 -0.96 -29.78
CA ARG A 206 -31.34 -2.28 -30.42
C ARG A 206 -32.01 -3.30 -29.50
N GLY A 207 -32.43 -2.91 -28.29
CA GLY A 207 -33.15 -3.77 -27.36
C GLY A 207 -32.26 -4.51 -26.34
N ALA A 208 -30.98 -4.15 -26.20
CA ALA A 208 -30.15 -4.60 -25.10
C ALA A 208 -30.54 -3.90 -23.78
N SER A 209 -29.87 -4.27 -22.68
CA SER A 209 -30.08 -3.58 -21.38
C SER A 209 -29.77 -2.10 -21.49
N THR A 210 -30.65 -1.26 -20.95
CA THR A 210 -30.50 0.20 -20.90
C THR A 210 -29.61 0.64 -19.73
N GLU A 211 -29.44 -0.21 -18.72
CA GLU A 211 -28.73 0.10 -17.48
C GLU A 211 -27.33 0.70 -17.69
N PRO A 212 -26.45 0.18 -18.59
CA PRO A 212 -25.11 0.75 -18.75
C PRO A 212 -25.09 2.18 -19.31
N VAL A 213 -25.99 2.54 -20.22
CA VAL A 213 -26.09 3.91 -20.72
C VAL A 213 -26.74 4.82 -19.69
N GLU A 214 -27.75 4.33 -18.95
CA GLU A 214 -28.38 5.08 -17.87
C GLU A 214 -27.41 5.39 -16.74
N GLU A 215 -26.48 4.48 -16.39
CA GLU A 215 -25.42 4.73 -15.42
C GLU A 215 -24.51 5.89 -15.85
N VAL A 216 -24.09 5.94 -17.10
CA VAL A 216 -23.30 7.07 -17.62
C VAL A 216 -24.08 8.38 -17.50
N LEU A 217 -25.35 8.38 -17.92
CA LEU A 217 -26.23 9.54 -17.83
C LEU A 217 -26.43 10.02 -16.39
N MET A 218 -26.64 9.09 -15.46
CA MET A 218 -26.81 9.38 -14.04
C MET A 218 -25.52 9.97 -13.43
N ASN A 219 -24.36 9.43 -13.81
CA ASN A 219 -23.07 9.93 -13.32
C ASN A 219 -22.80 11.34 -13.82
N LEU A 220 -23.04 11.63 -15.11
CA LEU A 220 -22.90 12.99 -15.66
C LEU A 220 -23.87 13.98 -14.99
N MET A 221 -25.12 13.57 -14.79
CA MET A 221 -26.12 14.38 -14.09
C MET A 221 -25.70 14.66 -12.64
N SER A 222 -25.15 13.68 -11.94
CA SER A 222 -24.66 13.82 -10.57
C SER A 222 -23.45 14.76 -10.47
N LEU A 223 -22.52 14.73 -11.45
CA LEU A 223 -21.43 15.69 -11.55
C LEU A 223 -21.94 17.08 -11.84
N GLY A 224 -22.87 17.24 -12.78
CA GLY A 224 -23.49 18.52 -13.10
C GLY A 224 -24.31 19.14 -11.95
N GLN A 225 -24.71 18.35 -10.92
CA GLN A 225 -25.28 18.87 -9.68
C GLN A 225 -24.24 19.56 -8.76
N ARG A 226 -22.96 19.34 -8.99
CA ARG A 226 -21.84 19.84 -8.17
C ARG A 226 -20.90 20.77 -8.91
N MET A 227 -21.05 20.86 -10.22
CA MET A 227 -20.17 21.58 -11.13
C MET A 227 -20.97 22.46 -12.06
N ASN A 228 -20.44 23.64 -12.40
CA ASN A 228 -20.94 24.42 -13.52
C ASN A 228 -20.48 23.79 -14.86
N TRP A 229 -20.96 24.32 -15.97
CA TRP A 229 -20.62 23.78 -17.29
C TRP A 229 -19.13 23.72 -17.56
N GLY A 230 -18.41 24.84 -17.37
CA GLY A 230 -16.96 24.88 -17.63
C GLY A 230 -16.14 23.94 -16.77
N GLN A 231 -16.56 23.69 -15.53
CA GLN A 231 -15.95 22.69 -14.66
C GLN A 231 -16.24 21.28 -15.15
N LEU A 232 -17.49 21.00 -15.54
CA LEU A 232 -17.90 19.69 -16.03
C LEU A 232 -17.17 19.31 -17.32
N VAL A 233 -17.10 20.24 -18.27
CA VAL A 233 -16.40 20.09 -19.54
C VAL A 233 -14.94 19.69 -19.34
N VAL A 234 -14.20 20.45 -18.55
CA VAL A 234 -12.77 20.17 -18.30
C VAL A 234 -12.60 18.84 -17.55
N PHE A 235 -13.45 18.54 -16.58
CA PHE A 235 -13.37 17.27 -15.84
C PHE A 235 -13.59 16.05 -16.74
N VAL A 236 -14.64 16.10 -17.57
CA VAL A 236 -15.04 14.97 -18.41
C VAL A 236 -14.09 14.76 -19.59
N SER A 237 -13.45 15.83 -20.10
CA SER A 237 -12.46 15.72 -21.19
C SER A 237 -11.26 14.83 -20.87
N HIS A 238 -10.97 14.63 -19.59
CA HIS A 238 -9.90 13.75 -19.11
C HIS A 238 -10.33 12.29 -18.93
N ILE A 239 -11.61 11.97 -19.06
CA ILE A 239 -12.13 10.63 -18.80
C ILE A 239 -12.19 9.83 -20.12
N ASP A 240 -11.58 8.63 -20.12
CA ASP A 240 -11.50 7.78 -21.29
C ASP A 240 -12.50 6.62 -21.30
N ASP A 241 -13.07 6.27 -20.15
CA ASP A 241 -13.96 5.12 -20.02
C ASP A 241 -15.10 5.35 -19.01
N PRO A 242 -16.27 4.69 -19.20
CA PRO A 242 -17.41 4.83 -18.30
C PRO A 242 -17.17 4.34 -16.87
N GLN A 243 -16.29 3.35 -16.68
CA GLN A 243 -15.97 2.83 -15.34
C GLN A 243 -15.22 3.88 -14.52
N THR A 244 -14.22 4.54 -15.08
CA THR A 244 -13.51 5.65 -14.43
C THR A 244 -14.47 6.78 -14.06
N LEU A 245 -15.42 7.13 -14.94
CA LEU A 245 -16.47 8.11 -14.64
C LEU A 245 -17.29 7.68 -13.42
N GLN A 246 -17.76 6.44 -13.39
CA GLN A 246 -18.56 5.89 -12.30
C GLN A 246 -17.80 5.91 -10.97
N GLU A 247 -16.55 5.43 -10.96
CA GLU A 247 -15.69 5.39 -9.76
C GLU A 247 -15.45 6.80 -9.21
N LEU A 248 -15.08 7.76 -10.06
CA LEU A 248 -14.86 9.15 -9.66
C LEU A 248 -16.14 9.82 -9.16
N THR A 249 -17.26 9.61 -9.83
CA THR A 249 -18.56 10.17 -9.43
C THR A 249 -18.99 9.63 -8.07
N HIS A 250 -18.83 8.32 -7.83
CA HIS A 250 -19.13 7.70 -6.55
C HIS A 250 -18.28 8.30 -5.42
N LEU A 251 -17.00 8.54 -5.66
CA LEU A 251 -16.10 9.16 -4.69
C LEU A 251 -16.48 10.63 -4.42
N ILE A 252 -16.74 11.41 -5.47
CA ILE A 252 -17.18 12.81 -5.36
C ILE A 252 -18.47 12.92 -4.53
N ARG A 253 -19.41 12.01 -4.71
CA ARG A 253 -20.66 11.97 -3.93
C ARG A 253 -20.42 11.71 -2.44
N ARG A 254 -19.42 10.91 -2.09
CA ARG A 254 -19.09 10.60 -0.69
C ARG A 254 -18.27 11.66 0.01
N THR A 255 -17.50 12.45 -0.74
CA THR A 255 -16.52 13.40 -0.21
C THR A 255 -16.76 14.82 -0.72
N GLU A 256 -18.01 15.32 -0.60
CA GLU A 256 -18.44 16.61 -1.19
C GLU A 256 -17.56 17.81 -0.80
N SER A 257 -17.12 17.88 0.45
CA SER A 257 -16.23 18.96 0.91
C SER A 257 -14.82 18.95 0.29
N ARG A 258 -14.43 17.83 -0.33
CA ARG A 258 -13.08 17.61 -0.89
C ARG A 258 -13.08 17.51 -2.43
N VAL A 259 -14.20 17.81 -3.06
CA VAL A 259 -14.33 17.82 -4.53
C VAL A 259 -13.22 18.63 -5.21
N PRO A 260 -12.80 19.83 -4.74
CA PRO A 260 -11.72 20.56 -5.37
C PRO A 260 -10.39 19.81 -5.41
N ILE A 261 -10.06 19.02 -4.39
CA ILE A 261 -8.82 18.22 -4.36
C ILE A 261 -8.89 17.09 -5.40
N ILE A 262 -10.01 16.35 -5.46
CA ILE A 262 -10.22 15.27 -6.44
C ILE A 262 -10.19 15.83 -7.87
N TYR A 263 -10.90 16.92 -8.09
CA TYR A 263 -10.93 17.62 -9.38
C TYR A 263 -9.52 18.02 -9.82
N SER A 264 -8.75 18.66 -8.94
CA SER A 264 -7.39 19.09 -9.24
C SER A 264 -6.43 17.93 -9.46
N ALA A 265 -6.63 16.81 -8.76
CA ALA A 265 -5.83 15.60 -8.98
C ALA A 265 -6.12 14.98 -10.36
N VAL A 266 -7.38 14.96 -10.80
CA VAL A 266 -7.75 14.51 -12.15
C VAL A 266 -7.16 15.42 -13.21
N GLU A 267 -7.29 16.73 -13.03
CA GLU A 267 -6.82 17.76 -13.98
C GLU A 267 -5.29 17.78 -14.11
N LEU A 268 -4.57 17.61 -13.00
CA LEU A 268 -3.11 17.65 -12.99
C LEU A 268 -2.47 16.31 -13.35
N SER A 269 -3.20 15.20 -13.24
CA SER A 269 -2.67 13.87 -13.52
C SER A 269 -2.61 13.59 -15.03
N SER A 270 -1.62 12.78 -15.45
CA SER A 270 -1.58 12.25 -16.81
C SER A 270 -2.54 11.06 -17.00
N GLN A 271 -3.10 10.51 -15.91
CA GLN A 271 -3.89 9.28 -15.92
C GLN A 271 -5.04 9.34 -14.90
N PRO A 272 -6.22 9.88 -15.28
CA PRO A 272 -7.40 9.99 -14.42
C PRO A 272 -7.86 8.67 -13.81
N GLY A 273 -7.81 7.60 -14.60
CA GLY A 273 -8.13 6.24 -14.10
C GLY A 273 -7.19 5.76 -12.98
N ALA A 274 -5.94 6.25 -12.92
CA ALA A 274 -5.06 5.96 -11.79
C ALA A 274 -5.49 6.71 -10.53
N VAL A 275 -6.02 7.93 -10.66
CA VAL A 275 -6.61 8.69 -9.54
C VAL A 275 -7.81 7.93 -8.98
N ALA A 276 -8.72 7.47 -9.85
CA ALA A 276 -9.88 6.68 -9.45
C ALA A 276 -9.47 5.42 -8.68
N ARG A 277 -8.59 4.59 -9.26
CA ARG A 277 -8.08 3.37 -8.60
C ARG A 277 -7.39 3.66 -7.27
N TYR A 278 -6.60 4.72 -7.17
CA TYR A 278 -5.93 5.13 -5.94
C TYR A 278 -6.94 5.46 -4.84
N LEU A 279 -7.96 6.25 -5.17
CA LEU A 279 -9.01 6.65 -4.25
C LEU A 279 -9.93 5.48 -3.87
N MET A 280 -10.23 4.56 -4.79
CA MET A 280 -10.97 3.33 -4.48
C MET A 280 -10.21 2.44 -3.49
N LYS A 281 -8.88 2.39 -3.62
CA LYS A 281 -8.01 1.60 -2.72
C LYS A 281 -7.92 2.20 -1.32
N PHE A 282 -7.83 3.53 -1.19
CA PHE A 282 -7.50 4.19 0.08
C PHE A 282 -8.60 5.08 0.65
N GLY A 283 -9.68 5.33 -0.09
CA GLY A 283 -10.82 6.12 0.37
C GLY A 283 -10.44 7.55 0.78
N GLU A 284 -10.97 8.01 1.90
CA GLU A 284 -10.73 9.37 2.41
C GLU A 284 -9.26 9.66 2.68
N THR A 285 -8.53 8.67 3.21
CA THR A 285 -7.09 8.84 3.45
C THR A 285 -6.29 9.01 2.17
N GLY A 286 -6.79 8.44 1.06
CA GLY A 286 -6.25 8.68 -0.27
C GLY A 286 -6.43 10.12 -0.74
N VAL A 287 -7.57 10.76 -0.40
CA VAL A 287 -7.79 12.19 -0.69
C VAL A 287 -6.82 13.08 0.09
N ASP A 288 -6.53 12.72 1.35
CA ASP A 288 -5.52 13.43 2.14
C ASP A 288 -4.12 13.33 1.52
N ASP A 289 -3.74 12.12 1.07
CA ASP A 289 -2.46 11.88 0.39
C ASP A 289 -2.38 12.70 -0.92
N LEU A 290 -3.45 12.72 -1.73
CA LEU A 290 -3.51 13.56 -2.94
C LEU A 290 -3.36 15.04 -2.61
N GLY A 291 -4.09 15.53 -1.60
CA GLY A 291 -3.98 16.91 -1.14
C GLY A 291 -2.56 17.30 -0.70
N ALA A 292 -1.87 16.39 -0.01
CA ALA A 292 -0.48 16.59 0.40
C ALA A 292 0.48 16.65 -0.80
N VAL A 293 0.29 15.76 -1.77
CA VAL A 293 1.18 15.63 -2.94
C VAL A 293 0.95 16.74 -3.97
N LEU A 294 -0.27 17.28 -4.10
CA LEU A 294 -0.56 18.43 -4.96
C LEU A 294 0.31 19.67 -4.62
N ARG A 295 0.79 19.79 -3.38
CA ARG A 295 1.76 20.82 -2.98
C ARG A 295 3.12 20.67 -3.69
N PHE A 296 3.45 19.45 -4.11
CA PHE A 296 4.74 19.09 -4.71
C PHE A 296 4.68 18.99 -6.24
N ARG A 297 3.64 19.53 -6.87
CA ARG A 297 3.49 19.64 -8.33
C ARG A 297 3.09 18.34 -9.03
N GLN A 298 2.88 18.41 -10.35
CA GLN A 298 2.37 17.33 -11.20
C GLN A 298 3.22 16.04 -11.15
N GLY A 299 4.55 16.16 -11.23
CA GLY A 299 5.42 14.99 -11.22
C GLY A 299 5.33 14.19 -9.92
N ALA A 300 5.10 14.87 -8.79
CA ALA A 300 4.88 14.23 -7.50
C ALA A 300 3.58 13.42 -7.48
N LEU A 301 2.51 13.98 -8.04
CA LEU A 301 1.23 13.29 -8.17
C LEU A 301 1.36 12.04 -9.04
N ASN A 302 1.98 12.18 -10.22
CA ASN A 302 2.17 11.05 -11.13
C ASN A 302 3.04 9.94 -10.50
N GLU A 303 4.06 10.30 -9.72
CA GLU A 303 4.90 9.32 -9.02
C GLU A 303 4.14 8.58 -7.91
N LEU A 304 3.31 9.29 -7.13
CA LEU A 304 2.44 8.66 -6.13
C LEU A 304 1.49 7.66 -6.79
N LEU A 305 0.81 8.08 -7.86
CA LEU A 305 -0.15 7.26 -8.59
C LEU A 305 0.53 6.05 -9.27
N ARG A 306 1.73 6.24 -9.81
CA ARG A 306 2.53 5.16 -10.41
C ARG A 306 2.88 4.07 -9.40
N ARG A 307 3.27 4.45 -8.18
CA ARG A 307 3.58 3.52 -7.10
C ARG A 307 2.33 2.88 -6.49
N GLY A 308 1.21 3.60 -6.46
CA GLY A 308 -0.06 3.11 -5.94
C GLY A 308 -0.03 2.75 -4.45
N GLU A 309 0.86 3.38 -3.66
CA GLU A 309 1.01 3.20 -2.23
C GLU A 309 0.78 4.52 -1.47
N ARG A 310 0.48 4.43 -0.15
CA ARG A 310 0.20 5.59 0.70
C ARG A 310 1.41 6.54 0.80
N LEU A 311 1.14 7.83 0.94
CA LEU A 311 2.17 8.84 1.20
C LEU A 311 2.64 8.75 2.66
N TYR A 312 3.94 8.62 2.88
CA TYR A 312 4.56 8.70 4.20
C TYR A 312 5.26 10.04 4.38
N VAL A 313 4.83 10.76 5.41
CA VAL A 313 5.46 12.02 5.84
C VAL A 313 6.27 11.73 7.10
N SER A 314 7.56 11.98 7.06
CA SER A 314 8.45 11.74 8.19
C SER A 314 8.14 12.68 9.37
N THR A 315 8.50 12.22 10.57
CA THR A 315 8.35 13.05 11.77
C THR A 315 9.40 14.17 11.79
N PRO A 316 9.14 15.32 12.47
CA PRO A 316 10.10 16.42 12.55
C PRO A 316 11.49 16.00 13.06
N ARG A 317 11.54 15.08 14.03
CA ARG A 317 12.81 14.54 14.53
C ARG A 317 13.61 13.77 13.49
N ALA A 318 12.91 13.04 12.61
CA ALA A 318 13.55 12.34 11.50
C ALA A 318 14.12 13.34 10.47
N GLU A 319 13.42 14.44 10.23
CA GLU A 319 13.86 15.53 9.37
C GLU A 319 15.15 16.19 9.88
N ASP A 320 15.27 16.44 11.18
CA ASP A 320 16.49 16.99 11.79
C ASP A 320 17.71 16.10 11.53
N VAL A 321 17.55 14.77 11.63
CA VAL A 321 18.63 13.81 11.35
C VAL A 321 18.98 13.77 9.86
N ARG A 322 17.97 13.83 8.98
CA ARG A 322 18.13 13.82 7.52
C ARG A 322 18.78 15.10 6.98
N SER A 323 18.47 16.25 7.59
CA SER A 323 19.03 17.55 7.19
C SER A 323 20.44 17.83 7.75
N GLY A 324 20.93 17.01 8.69
CA GLY A 324 22.22 17.17 9.35
C GLY A 324 23.42 16.62 8.56
N LEU A 325 24.38 16.04 9.28
CA LEU A 325 25.63 15.50 8.73
C LEU A 325 25.42 14.44 7.63
N LEU A 326 24.30 13.72 7.66
CA LEU A 326 23.97 12.62 6.74
C LEU A 326 23.20 13.08 5.50
N LYS A 327 22.99 14.39 5.33
CA LYS A 327 22.28 14.96 4.18
C LYS A 327 22.78 14.48 2.81
N PRO A 328 24.10 14.43 2.52
CA PRO A 328 24.57 13.97 1.21
C PRO A 328 24.17 12.51 0.92
N PHE A 329 24.22 11.64 1.93
CA PHE A 329 23.76 10.26 1.81
C PHE A 329 22.24 10.17 1.64
N PHE A 330 21.49 11.01 2.35
CA PHE A 330 20.04 11.10 2.21
C PHE A 330 19.64 11.52 0.80
N ASP A 331 20.20 12.63 0.29
CA ASP A 331 19.93 13.15 -1.06
C ASP A 331 20.24 12.10 -2.15
N PHE A 332 21.36 11.39 -2.02
CA PHE A 332 21.70 10.26 -2.88
C PHE A 332 20.66 9.14 -2.79
N SER A 333 20.23 8.79 -1.58
CA SER A 333 19.25 7.73 -1.37
C SER A 333 17.86 8.09 -1.88
N VAL A 334 17.45 9.38 -1.83
CA VAL A 334 16.22 9.90 -2.44
C VAL A 334 16.28 9.70 -3.96
N GLU A 335 17.39 10.05 -4.59
CA GLU A 335 17.56 9.92 -6.04
C GLU A 335 17.49 8.44 -6.47
N ARG A 336 18.18 7.57 -5.75
CA ARG A 336 18.11 6.11 -5.99
C ARG A 336 16.73 5.51 -5.74
N SER A 337 16.00 6.00 -4.71
CA SER A 337 14.63 5.58 -4.46
C SER A 337 13.66 6.02 -5.57
N LEU A 338 13.95 7.14 -6.23
CA LEU A 338 13.16 7.62 -7.37
C LEU A 338 13.44 6.78 -8.63
N GLU A 339 14.72 6.54 -8.97
CA GLU A 339 15.13 5.79 -10.15
C GLU A 339 14.82 4.29 -10.05
N SER A 340 15.12 3.68 -8.90
CA SER A 340 15.04 2.25 -8.67
C SER A 340 14.58 1.94 -7.25
N PRO A 341 13.26 1.95 -6.98
CA PRO A 341 12.69 1.74 -5.65
C PRO A 341 13.07 0.41 -5.02
N ASP A 342 13.10 -0.67 -5.83
CA ASP A 342 13.45 -2.02 -5.36
C ASP A 342 14.92 -2.10 -4.93
N PHE A 343 15.82 -1.43 -5.65
CA PHE A 343 17.23 -1.36 -5.27
C PHE A 343 17.41 -0.59 -3.95
N ALA A 344 16.73 0.55 -3.80
CA ALA A 344 16.81 1.35 -2.56
C ALA A 344 16.27 0.58 -1.36
N LEU A 345 15.18 -0.17 -1.54
CA LEU A 345 14.61 -1.04 -0.52
C LEU A 345 15.56 -2.20 -0.18
N GLY A 346 16.14 -2.83 -1.18
CA GLY A 346 17.15 -3.88 -1.00
C GLY A 346 18.40 -3.38 -0.25
N LEU A 347 18.88 -2.17 -0.59
CA LEU A 347 19.99 -1.51 0.11
C LEU A 347 19.65 -1.26 1.59
N LYS A 348 18.46 -0.74 1.89
CA LYS A 348 17.96 -0.54 3.24
C LYS A 348 17.98 -1.85 4.06
N TRP A 349 17.47 -2.93 3.48
CA TRP A 349 17.44 -4.24 4.15
C TRP A 349 18.84 -4.80 4.36
N LEU A 350 19.73 -4.63 3.39
CA LEU A 350 21.11 -5.05 3.49
C LEU A 350 21.85 -4.30 4.61
N LEU A 351 21.63 -2.98 4.73
CA LEU A 351 22.20 -2.18 5.82
C LEU A 351 21.67 -2.65 7.18
N TYR A 352 20.39 -2.95 7.32
CA TYR A 352 19.83 -3.48 8.56
C TYR A 352 20.39 -4.86 8.91
N LEU A 353 20.48 -5.76 7.92
CA LEU A 353 21.05 -7.10 8.10
C LEU A 353 22.52 -7.01 8.54
N PHE A 354 23.31 -6.19 7.86
CA PHE A 354 24.75 -6.03 8.15
C PHE A 354 24.98 -5.37 9.51
N GLY A 355 24.21 -4.34 9.83
CA GLY A 355 24.23 -3.70 11.15
C GLY A 355 23.86 -4.69 12.25
N GLY A 356 22.82 -5.51 12.06
CA GLY A 356 22.44 -6.59 13.00
C GLY A 356 23.54 -7.64 13.18
N CYS A 357 24.21 -8.07 12.11
CA CYS A 357 25.35 -8.98 12.19
C CYS A 357 26.53 -8.39 12.97
N LEU A 358 26.82 -7.09 12.77
CA LEU A 358 27.87 -6.40 13.54
C LEU A 358 27.54 -6.28 15.03
N LEU A 359 26.29 -6.00 15.37
CA LEU A 359 25.82 -5.98 16.75
C LEU A 359 25.93 -7.36 17.40
N ALA A 360 25.60 -8.43 16.67
CA ALA A 360 25.77 -9.81 17.12
C ALA A 360 27.26 -10.17 17.33
N ALA A 361 28.12 -9.80 16.39
CA ALA A 361 29.55 -10.00 16.48
C ALA A 361 30.15 -9.21 17.68
N GLY A 362 29.69 -7.95 17.89
CA GLY A 362 30.04 -7.15 19.06
C GLY A 362 29.73 -7.86 20.37
N ALA A 363 28.53 -8.40 20.53
CA ALA A 363 28.09 -9.12 21.72
C ALA A 363 28.98 -10.35 22.03
N HIS A 364 29.64 -10.91 21.02
CA HIS A 364 30.57 -12.01 21.23
C HIS A 364 31.82 -11.59 22.03
N PHE A 365 32.28 -10.34 21.92
CA PHE A 365 33.45 -9.84 22.65
C PHE A 365 33.20 -9.55 24.14
N VAL A 366 31.94 -9.44 24.57
CA VAL A 366 31.55 -9.18 25.97
C VAL A 366 31.57 -10.45 26.81
N ARG A 367 31.52 -11.65 26.22
CA ARG A 367 31.50 -12.90 26.98
C ARG A 367 32.75 -13.04 27.81
N PRO A 368 32.62 -13.36 29.13
CA PRO A 368 33.77 -13.59 30.01
C PRO A 368 34.64 -14.75 29.50
N GLU A 369 35.93 -14.68 29.78
CA GLU A 369 36.84 -15.81 29.50
C GLU A 369 36.40 -17.00 30.36
N VAL A 370 35.81 -17.97 29.69
CA VAL A 370 35.53 -19.27 30.30
C VAL A 370 36.86 -20.00 30.45
N SER A 371 37.06 -20.64 31.58
CA SER A 371 38.28 -21.41 31.91
C SER A 371 38.67 -22.35 30.76
N GLU A 372 39.97 -22.67 30.63
CA GLU A 372 40.47 -23.53 29.53
C GLU A 372 39.75 -24.89 29.41
N LEU A 373 39.17 -25.37 30.52
CA LEU A 373 38.36 -26.60 30.56
C LEU A 373 37.00 -26.44 29.84
N GLU A 374 36.49 -25.23 29.71
CA GLU A 374 35.15 -24.91 29.14
C GLU A 374 35.24 -24.17 27.81
N ARG A 375 36.40 -24.12 27.16
CA ARG A 375 36.49 -23.43 25.84
C ARG A 375 35.48 -24.01 24.86
N PRO A 376 34.44 -23.25 24.49
CA PRO A 376 33.45 -23.73 23.53
C PRO A 376 34.14 -24.03 22.20
N LEU A 377 33.84 -25.15 21.63
CA LEU A 377 34.40 -25.59 20.35
C LEU A 377 34.02 -24.64 19.26
N GLN A 378 35.01 -23.96 18.71
CA GLN A 378 34.86 -23.09 17.56
C GLN A 378 34.57 -23.93 16.30
N VAL A 379 33.31 -24.28 16.07
CA VAL A 379 32.83 -24.76 14.79
C VAL A 379 32.54 -23.52 13.93
N ARG A 380 33.51 -23.10 13.13
CA ARG A 380 33.46 -21.84 12.33
C ARG A 380 32.15 -21.65 11.58
N GLY A 381 31.61 -22.70 10.94
CA GLY A 381 30.36 -22.63 10.20
C GLY A 381 29.12 -22.36 11.06
N LEU A 382 29.07 -22.90 12.29
CA LEU A 382 27.93 -22.71 13.19
C LEU A 382 27.90 -21.30 13.78
N HIS A 383 29.04 -20.68 14.06
CA HIS A 383 29.11 -19.30 14.54
C HIS A 383 28.62 -18.33 13.47
N PHE A 384 29.07 -18.52 12.24
CA PHE A 384 28.65 -17.71 11.10
C PHE A 384 27.13 -17.82 10.85
N ALA A 385 26.57 -19.03 10.85
CA ALA A 385 25.14 -19.25 10.69
C ALA A 385 24.32 -18.57 11.79
N ARG A 386 24.78 -18.59 13.05
CA ARG A 386 24.15 -17.91 14.18
C ARG A 386 24.13 -16.40 13.99
N GLU A 387 25.25 -15.80 13.55
CA GLU A 387 25.34 -14.36 13.34
C GLU A 387 24.44 -13.87 12.20
N ILE A 388 24.38 -14.62 11.09
CA ILE A 388 23.45 -14.34 10.00
C ILE A 388 22.00 -14.46 10.48
N LEU A 389 21.67 -15.51 11.21
CA LEU A 389 20.31 -15.73 11.69
C LEU A 389 19.88 -14.67 12.71
N PHE A 390 20.81 -14.20 13.56
CA PHE A 390 20.58 -13.06 14.44
C PHE A 390 20.36 -11.78 13.63
N GLY A 391 21.21 -11.51 12.62
CA GLY A 391 21.05 -10.37 11.73
C GLY A 391 19.71 -10.38 10.99
N LEU A 392 19.25 -11.57 10.54
CA LEU A 392 17.95 -11.74 9.91
C LEU A 392 16.79 -11.50 10.89
N GLY A 393 16.89 -12.00 12.12
CA GLY A 393 15.93 -11.73 13.19
C GLY A 393 15.85 -10.25 13.53
N PHE A 394 17.02 -9.59 13.63
CA PHE A 394 17.11 -8.14 13.82
C PHE A 394 16.48 -7.36 12.68
N LEU A 395 16.75 -7.74 11.42
CA LEU A 395 16.12 -7.16 10.23
C LEU A 395 14.59 -7.25 10.31
N LEU A 396 14.05 -8.42 10.65
CA LEU A 396 12.61 -8.62 10.75
C LEU A 396 11.97 -7.77 11.86
N VAL A 397 12.61 -7.69 13.02
CA VAL A 397 12.14 -6.84 14.13
C VAL A 397 12.14 -5.38 13.72
N ILE A 398 13.23 -4.90 13.10
CA ILE A 398 13.33 -3.49 12.71
C ILE A 398 12.33 -3.13 11.61
N LEU A 399 12.08 -4.05 10.66
CA LEU A 399 11.04 -3.87 9.64
C LEU A 399 9.64 -3.77 10.28
N LEU A 400 9.32 -4.64 11.23
CA LEU A 400 8.02 -4.60 11.94
C LEU A 400 7.83 -3.30 12.73
N LEU A 401 8.93 -2.72 13.25
CA LEU A 401 8.89 -1.49 14.05
C LEU A 401 8.93 -0.20 13.21
N THR A 402 9.63 -0.22 12.07
CA THR A 402 9.93 1.01 11.31
C THR A 402 9.12 1.17 10.03
N GLU A 403 8.52 0.08 9.49
CA GLU A 403 7.76 0.20 8.25
C GLU A 403 6.38 0.86 8.47
N PRO A 404 6.12 2.00 7.79
CA PRO A 404 4.84 2.70 7.90
C PRO A 404 3.71 1.88 7.24
N PHE A 405 2.50 2.06 7.75
CA PHE A 405 1.27 1.42 7.24
C PHE A 405 1.27 -0.12 7.20
N LEU A 406 2.26 -0.79 7.78
CA LEU A 406 2.26 -2.24 7.88
C LEU A 406 1.07 -2.75 8.72
N SER A 407 0.54 -1.90 9.60
CA SER A 407 -0.59 -2.19 10.51
C SER A 407 -1.97 -1.92 9.90
N HIS A 408 -2.06 -1.16 8.79
CA HIS A 408 -3.33 -0.87 8.15
C HIS A 408 -3.76 -2.03 7.26
N GLU A 409 -5.06 -2.29 7.22
CA GLU A 409 -5.65 -3.31 6.33
C GLU A 409 -5.15 -3.09 4.90
N SER A 410 -4.31 -3.98 4.48
CA SER A 410 -3.85 -4.03 3.11
C SER A 410 -4.58 -5.13 2.38
N GLN A 411 -4.80 -4.90 1.11
CA GLN A 411 -5.32 -5.89 0.17
C GLN A 411 -4.81 -7.29 0.52
N LYS A 412 -5.76 -8.18 0.66
CA LYS A 412 -5.54 -9.61 0.85
C LYS A 412 -4.63 -10.12 -0.25
N VAL A 413 -3.39 -10.42 0.08
CA VAL A 413 -2.45 -11.02 -0.88
C VAL A 413 -2.88 -12.47 -1.06
N GLU A 414 -3.38 -12.82 -2.23
CA GLU A 414 -3.69 -14.19 -2.59
C GLU A 414 -2.37 -14.94 -2.84
N PHE A 415 -1.96 -15.72 -1.86
CA PHE A 415 -0.94 -16.75 -2.12
C PHE A 415 -1.67 -18.03 -2.56
N PRO A 416 -1.48 -18.51 -3.80
CA PRO A 416 -2.05 -19.76 -4.25
C PRO A 416 -1.24 -20.95 -3.68
N LEU A 417 -1.23 -21.13 -2.36
CA LEU A 417 -0.71 -22.33 -1.72
C LEU A 417 -1.76 -23.44 -1.81
N ARG A 418 -1.78 -24.14 -2.95
CA ARG A 418 -2.54 -25.38 -3.11
C ARG A 418 -1.84 -26.52 -2.37
N LEU A 419 -2.03 -26.62 -1.06
CA LEU A 419 -1.69 -27.82 -0.30
C LEU A 419 -2.73 -28.91 -0.63
N ARG A 420 -2.42 -29.74 -1.65
CA ARG A 420 -3.10 -31.04 -1.83
C ARG A 420 -2.53 -31.99 -0.79
N LEU A 421 -3.22 -32.11 0.35
CA LEU A 421 -3.02 -33.22 1.26
C LEU A 421 -3.71 -34.46 0.65
N PRO A 422 -2.99 -35.55 0.33
CA PRO A 422 -3.63 -36.80 -0.06
C PRO A 422 -4.17 -37.49 1.22
N LEU A 423 -5.37 -37.11 1.62
CA LEU A 423 -6.15 -37.88 2.58
C LEU A 423 -6.91 -38.94 1.81
N THR A 424 -6.33 -40.13 1.73
CA THR A 424 -7.00 -41.37 1.36
C THR A 424 -8.02 -41.71 2.44
N GLY A 425 -9.32 -41.71 2.09
CA GLY A 425 -10.36 -42.24 2.93
C GLY A 425 -11.71 -41.58 2.78
N ALA A 426 -12.53 -42.14 1.88
CA ALA A 426 -14.00 -42.21 1.83
C ALA A 426 -14.84 -41.08 2.44
N ALA A 427 -15.63 -40.46 1.55
CA ALA A 427 -17.01 -40.03 1.74
C ALA A 427 -17.32 -39.04 2.88
N VAL A 428 -17.10 -37.75 2.64
CA VAL A 428 -18.11 -36.74 2.97
C VAL A 428 -18.23 -35.78 1.79
N THR A 429 -19.04 -36.15 0.83
CA THR A 429 -19.66 -35.23 -0.13
C THR A 429 -20.78 -34.52 0.57
N LYS A 430 -20.59 -33.26 0.98
CA LYS A 430 -21.58 -32.20 0.89
C LYS A 430 -20.95 -30.85 1.26
N THR A 431 -20.93 -29.99 0.25
CA THR A 431 -21.15 -28.56 0.33
C THR A 431 -20.33 -27.76 1.35
N VAL A 432 -19.08 -27.45 0.99
CA VAL A 432 -18.53 -26.11 1.25
C VAL A 432 -17.81 -25.68 -0.03
N ALA A 433 -18.57 -25.23 -1.01
CA ALA A 433 -18.08 -24.37 -2.07
C ALA A 433 -17.85 -22.96 -1.49
N GLY A 434 -16.99 -22.89 -0.48
CA GLY A 434 -16.36 -21.67 -0.02
C GLY A 434 -14.91 -21.82 -0.41
N GLN A 435 -14.48 -21.10 -1.41
CA GLN A 435 -13.06 -20.91 -1.69
C GLN A 435 -12.45 -20.27 -0.45
N ASN A 436 -11.96 -21.10 0.49
CA ASN A 436 -11.11 -20.63 1.58
C ASN A 436 -9.74 -20.25 1.00
N HIS A 437 -9.68 -19.11 0.30
CA HIS A 437 -8.43 -18.43 0.07
C HIS A 437 -7.91 -17.99 1.44
N VAL A 438 -6.84 -18.64 1.91
CA VAL A 438 -6.17 -18.22 3.14
C VAL A 438 -5.48 -16.89 2.84
N PHE A 439 -6.18 -15.81 3.16
CA PHE A 439 -5.65 -14.45 3.03
C PHE A 439 -4.64 -14.21 4.15
N MET A 440 -3.37 -14.19 3.82
CA MET A 440 -2.31 -13.91 4.77
C MET A 440 -1.88 -12.46 4.67
N ASN A 441 -2.07 -11.68 5.73
CA ASN A 441 -1.57 -10.31 5.81
C ASN A 441 -0.04 -10.33 5.85
N GLN A 442 0.65 -9.40 5.18
CA GLN A 442 2.13 -9.32 5.18
C GLN A 442 2.71 -9.21 6.59
N LYS A 443 2.01 -8.55 7.51
CA LYS A 443 2.39 -8.49 8.92
C LYS A 443 2.40 -9.87 9.56
N SER A 444 1.38 -10.69 9.29
CA SER A 444 1.30 -12.08 9.77
C SER A 444 2.42 -12.93 9.17
N LEU A 445 2.76 -12.73 7.88
CA LEU A 445 3.88 -13.41 7.23
C LEU A 445 5.22 -13.04 7.86
N LEU A 446 5.49 -11.75 8.07
CA LEU A 446 6.71 -11.27 8.72
C LEU A 446 6.82 -11.79 10.17
N THR A 447 5.71 -11.79 10.91
CA THR A 447 5.67 -12.33 12.27
C THR A 447 5.95 -13.84 12.29
N LEU A 448 5.35 -14.58 11.37
CA LEU A 448 5.59 -16.02 11.19
C LEU A 448 7.06 -16.29 10.85
N LEU A 449 7.64 -15.52 9.94
CA LEU A 449 9.05 -15.62 9.56
C LEU A 449 9.97 -15.27 10.73
N LEU A 450 9.62 -14.28 11.56
CA LEU A 450 10.35 -13.93 12.78
C LEU A 450 10.38 -15.11 13.75
N PHE A 451 9.24 -15.76 14.02
CA PHE A 451 9.20 -16.95 14.88
C PHE A 451 10.01 -18.11 14.29
N PHE A 452 9.95 -18.33 12.98
CA PHE A 452 10.77 -19.33 12.30
C PHE A 452 12.27 -19.07 12.51
N VAL A 453 12.72 -17.83 12.32
CA VAL A 453 14.13 -17.44 12.54
C VAL A 453 14.54 -17.61 14.00
N LEU A 454 13.68 -17.21 14.94
CA LEU A 454 13.93 -17.33 16.37
C LEU A 454 14.07 -18.81 16.79
N GLN A 455 13.21 -19.69 16.30
CA GLN A 455 13.30 -21.14 16.53
C GLN A 455 14.55 -21.74 15.86
N GLY A 456 14.92 -21.25 14.67
CA GLY A 456 16.16 -21.64 14.01
C GLY A 456 17.42 -21.26 14.81
N LEU A 457 17.44 -20.06 15.43
CA LEU A 457 18.51 -19.65 16.33
C LEU A 457 18.65 -20.60 17.52
N LEU A 458 17.53 -20.96 18.13
CA LEU A 458 17.50 -21.87 19.25
C LEU A 458 17.95 -23.28 18.86
N TYR A 459 17.52 -23.76 17.68
CA TYR A 459 17.95 -25.03 17.11
C TYR A 459 19.48 -25.07 16.91
N ILE A 460 20.07 -24.00 16.37
CA ILE A 460 21.53 -23.89 16.22
C ILE A 460 22.22 -23.88 17.59
N ALA A 461 21.67 -23.17 18.58
CA ALA A 461 22.21 -23.17 19.93
C ALA A 461 22.23 -24.61 20.54
N CYS A 462 21.15 -25.37 20.36
CA CYS A 462 21.09 -26.78 20.75
C CYS A 462 22.12 -27.66 20.03
N LEU A 463 22.31 -27.45 18.70
CA LEU A 463 23.35 -28.16 17.94
C LEU A 463 24.77 -27.84 18.44
N VAL A 464 25.04 -26.55 18.71
CA VAL A 464 26.35 -26.13 19.26
C VAL A 464 26.60 -26.82 20.61
N LYS A 465 25.61 -26.81 21.51
CA LYS A 465 25.75 -27.41 22.83
C LYS A 465 25.94 -28.94 22.75
N LEU A 466 25.18 -29.59 21.90
CA LEU A 466 25.34 -31.03 21.66
C LEU A 466 26.73 -31.38 21.09
N ALA A 467 27.23 -30.57 20.14
CA ALA A 467 28.57 -30.75 19.58
C ALA A 467 29.67 -30.51 20.63
N GLU A 468 29.48 -29.56 21.55
CA GLU A 468 30.37 -29.30 22.66
C GLU A 468 30.47 -30.54 23.58
N ILE A 469 29.34 -31.07 24.06
CA ILE A 469 29.30 -32.28 24.93
C ILE A 469 29.94 -33.49 24.22
N ARG A 470 29.69 -33.68 22.92
CA ARG A 470 30.27 -34.79 22.15
C ARG A 470 31.80 -34.75 22.10
N ARG A 471 32.39 -33.57 22.01
CA ARG A 471 33.84 -33.39 21.83
C ARG A 471 34.64 -33.30 23.13
N GLN A 472 33.96 -33.16 24.29
CA GLN A 472 34.63 -33.21 25.57
C GLN A 472 35.35 -34.54 25.78
N LYS A 473 36.62 -34.50 26.26
CA LYS A 473 37.43 -35.68 26.53
C LYS A 473 37.15 -36.23 27.95
N VAL A 474 35.89 -36.59 28.23
CA VAL A 474 35.44 -37.16 29.52
C VAL A 474 34.77 -38.51 29.30
N ALA A 475 34.68 -39.31 30.34
CA ALA A 475 34.06 -40.65 30.31
C ALA A 475 32.62 -40.59 29.77
N PRO A 476 32.16 -41.61 29.01
CA PRO A 476 30.80 -41.61 28.41
C PRO A 476 29.66 -41.42 29.42
N ARG A 477 29.80 -41.94 30.63
CA ARG A 477 28.83 -41.78 31.73
C ARG A 477 28.68 -40.31 32.17
N ILE A 478 29.78 -39.54 32.17
CA ILE A 478 29.75 -38.11 32.51
C ILE A 478 29.08 -37.33 31.39
N LYS A 479 29.33 -37.67 30.11
CA LYS A 479 28.65 -37.05 28.97
C LYS A 479 27.14 -37.27 29.03
N LEU A 480 26.68 -38.45 29.42
CA LEU A 480 25.24 -38.73 29.60
C LEU A 480 24.61 -37.83 30.67
N ARG A 481 25.27 -37.67 31.82
CA ARG A 481 24.80 -36.76 32.90
C ARG A 481 24.78 -35.31 32.44
N LEU A 482 25.77 -34.86 31.69
CA LEU A 482 25.78 -33.51 31.10
C LEU A 482 24.63 -33.32 30.13
N LEU A 483 24.32 -34.36 29.35
CA LEU A 483 23.22 -34.33 28.37
C LEU A 483 21.85 -34.27 29.08
N GLU A 484 21.69 -34.93 30.20
CA GLU A 484 20.49 -34.87 31.04
C GLU A 484 20.35 -33.50 31.72
N ASN A 485 21.43 -32.91 32.20
CA ASN A 485 21.41 -31.58 32.83
C ASN A 485 21.02 -30.46 31.83
N GLU A 486 21.29 -30.62 30.53
CA GLU A 486 20.96 -29.66 29.47
C GLU A 486 19.59 -29.93 28.79
N GLU A 487 18.79 -30.87 29.33
CA GLU A 487 17.50 -31.26 28.75
C GLU A 487 16.54 -30.07 28.64
N HIS A 488 16.54 -29.17 29.63
CA HIS A 488 15.74 -27.92 29.58
C HIS A 488 16.12 -26.99 28.44
N LEU A 489 17.41 -26.92 28.06
CA LEU A 489 17.84 -26.15 26.89
C LEU A 489 17.33 -26.78 25.58
N PHE A 490 17.32 -28.11 25.53
CA PHE A 490 16.83 -28.83 24.35
C PHE A 490 15.31 -28.72 24.16
N ASP A 491 14.57 -28.43 25.23
CA ASP A 491 13.14 -28.18 25.24
C ASP A 491 12.77 -26.69 25.16
N ALA A 492 13.75 -25.79 25.21
CA ALA A 492 13.54 -24.35 25.24
C ALA A 492 12.73 -23.84 24.04
N GLY A 493 12.81 -24.53 22.85
CA GLY A 493 12.00 -24.22 21.68
C GLY A 493 10.49 -24.38 21.92
N LEU A 494 10.08 -25.38 22.69
CA LEU A 494 8.67 -25.57 23.06
C LEU A 494 8.20 -24.45 24.00
N TYR A 495 9.02 -24.12 25.04
CA TYR A 495 8.68 -23.03 25.95
C TYR A 495 8.59 -21.69 25.27
N LEU A 496 9.53 -21.39 24.37
CA LEU A 496 9.52 -20.16 23.57
C LEU A 496 8.32 -20.10 22.62
N GLY A 497 7.97 -21.22 21.98
CA GLY A 497 6.79 -21.32 21.13
C GLY A 497 5.50 -21.05 21.92
N PHE A 498 5.37 -21.64 23.09
CA PHE A 498 4.21 -21.46 23.96
C PHE A 498 4.13 -20.02 24.51
N ALA A 499 5.24 -19.46 25.00
CA ALA A 499 5.31 -18.07 25.45
C ALA A 499 4.96 -17.10 24.32
N GLY A 500 5.45 -17.33 23.09
CA GLY A 500 5.12 -16.52 21.91
C GLY A 500 3.62 -16.54 21.59
N THR A 501 2.96 -17.69 21.75
CA THR A 501 1.50 -17.80 21.58
C THR A 501 0.75 -16.98 22.63
N ILE A 502 1.12 -17.10 23.90
CA ILE A 502 0.49 -16.34 24.98
C ILE A 502 0.67 -14.83 24.76
N ILE A 503 1.89 -14.38 24.47
CA ILE A 503 2.18 -12.97 24.20
C ILE A 503 1.36 -12.46 23.01
N SER A 504 1.30 -13.21 21.91
CA SER A 504 0.50 -12.86 20.75
C SER A 504 -1.00 -12.71 21.08
N LEU A 505 -1.55 -13.62 21.87
CA LEU A 505 -2.96 -13.56 22.32
C LEU A 505 -3.22 -12.35 23.24
N ILE A 506 -2.28 -12.03 24.14
CA ILE A 506 -2.37 -10.85 25.00
C ILE A 506 -2.37 -9.57 24.13
N LEU A 507 -1.47 -9.46 23.16
CA LEU A 507 -1.39 -8.30 22.27
C LEU A 507 -2.67 -8.12 21.43
N VAL A 508 -3.29 -9.21 20.99
CA VAL A 508 -4.59 -9.21 20.32
C VAL A 508 -5.69 -8.76 21.28
N SER A 509 -5.72 -9.26 22.50
CA SER A 509 -6.71 -8.89 23.53
C SER A 509 -6.64 -7.41 23.88
N LEU A 510 -5.44 -6.84 23.92
CA LEU A 510 -5.19 -5.41 24.15
C LEU A 510 -5.46 -4.54 22.91
N LYS A 511 -5.92 -5.13 21.80
CA LYS A 511 -6.13 -4.43 20.50
C LYS A 511 -4.88 -3.73 19.94
N ILE A 512 -3.70 -4.14 20.37
CA ILE A 512 -2.41 -3.64 19.86
C ILE A 512 -2.09 -4.29 18.51
N MET A 513 -2.57 -5.53 18.29
CA MET A 513 -2.44 -6.28 17.04
C MET A 513 -3.80 -6.82 16.60
N GLU A 514 -3.98 -6.91 15.27
CA GLU A 514 -5.13 -7.61 14.70
C GLU A 514 -5.08 -9.11 15.00
N ALA A 515 -6.25 -9.73 15.13
CA ALA A 515 -6.41 -11.14 15.46
C ALA A 515 -5.92 -12.04 14.31
N SER A 516 -4.62 -12.33 14.28
CA SER A 516 -4.04 -13.35 13.43
C SER A 516 -3.77 -14.62 14.25
N LEU A 517 -4.77 -15.48 14.38
CA LEU A 517 -4.64 -16.80 15.00
C LEU A 517 -3.51 -17.61 14.36
N MET A 518 -3.27 -17.44 13.07
CA MET A 518 -2.21 -18.12 12.33
C MET A 518 -0.80 -17.73 12.82
N ALA A 519 -0.55 -16.45 13.13
CA ALA A 519 0.73 -16.01 13.67
C ALA A 519 0.93 -16.52 15.12
N ALA A 520 -0.13 -16.53 15.93
CA ALA A 520 -0.08 -17.04 17.29
C ALA A 520 0.24 -18.55 17.33
N TYR A 521 -0.51 -19.37 16.62
CA TYR A 521 -0.27 -20.82 16.57
C TYR A 521 1.00 -21.20 15.81
N GLY A 522 1.45 -20.36 14.88
CA GLY A 522 2.69 -20.57 14.12
C GLY A 522 3.92 -20.68 15.03
N SER A 523 4.00 -19.86 16.09
CA SER A 523 5.12 -19.90 17.03
C SER A 523 5.23 -21.25 17.76
N THR A 524 4.11 -21.79 18.24
CA THR A 524 4.06 -23.11 18.89
C THR A 524 4.34 -24.24 17.92
N SER A 525 3.77 -24.18 16.69
CA SER A 525 4.01 -25.18 15.66
C SER A 525 5.48 -25.27 15.26
N PHE A 526 6.16 -24.15 15.08
CA PHE A 526 7.59 -24.14 14.81
C PHE A 526 8.40 -24.68 16.01
N GLY A 527 8.02 -24.32 17.26
CA GLY A 527 8.64 -24.87 18.45
C GLY A 527 8.60 -26.41 18.48
N ILE A 528 7.43 -26.99 18.23
CA ILE A 528 7.23 -28.45 18.18
C ILE A 528 8.07 -29.06 17.05
N ILE A 529 8.03 -28.50 15.86
CA ILE A 529 8.73 -29.04 14.67
C ILE A 529 10.25 -29.02 14.91
N PHE A 530 10.82 -27.89 15.29
CA PHE A 530 12.27 -27.77 15.47
C PHE A 530 12.79 -28.63 16.62
N VAL A 531 12.09 -28.70 17.75
CA VAL A 531 12.47 -29.55 18.87
C VAL A 531 12.34 -31.03 18.50
N SER A 532 11.28 -31.41 17.80
CA SER A 532 11.10 -32.81 17.33
C SER A 532 12.21 -33.24 16.38
N ILE A 533 12.54 -32.39 15.39
CA ILE A 533 13.64 -32.65 14.46
C ILE A 533 14.96 -32.80 15.23
N PHE A 534 15.24 -31.89 16.17
CA PHE A 534 16.45 -31.95 16.98
C PHE A 534 16.53 -33.25 17.80
N LYS A 535 15.45 -33.57 18.54
CA LYS A 535 15.41 -34.78 19.40
C LYS A 535 15.54 -36.07 18.59
N ILE A 536 14.84 -36.18 17.48
CA ILE A 536 14.81 -37.40 16.65
C ILE A 536 16.13 -37.61 15.91
N PHE A 537 16.63 -36.58 15.21
CA PHE A 537 17.76 -36.73 14.29
C PHE A 537 19.13 -36.49 14.95
N HIS A 538 19.22 -35.75 16.05
CA HIS A 538 20.50 -35.38 16.65
C HIS A 538 20.66 -35.91 18.07
N LEU A 539 19.69 -35.73 18.96
CA LEU A 539 19.82 -36.09 20.35
C LEU A 539 19.75 -37.61 20.56
N ARG A 540 18.72 -38.27 20.02
CA ARG A 540 18.48 -39.72 20.21
C ARG A 540 19.62 -40.59 19.69
N PRO A 541 20.15 -40.39 18.46
CA PRO A 541 21.30 -41.17 18.00
C PRO A 541 22.56 -40.93 18.82
N THR A 542 22.79 -39.72 19.28
CA THR A 542 23.95 -39.38 20.12
C THR A 542 23.85 -40.03 21.50
N ARG A 543 22.68 -39.99 22.13
CA ARG A 543 22.44 -40.64 23.43
C ARG A 543 22.63 -42.16 23.33
N ARG A 544 22.07 -42.78 22.29
CA ARG A 544 22.23 -44.24 22.04
C ARG A 544 23.70 -44.64 21.87
N ARG A 545 24.46 -43.86 21.10
CA ARG A 545 25.90 -44.14 20.89
C ARG A 545 26.68 -44.03 22.20
N MET A 546 26.45 -43.02 23.02
CA MET A 546 27.14 -42.85 24.31
C MET A 546 26.77 -43.94 25.33
N LEU A 547 25.53 -44.46 25.29
CA LEU A 547 25.12 -45.60 26.13
C LEU A 547 25.89 -46.85 25.74
N LEU A 548 25.98 -47.19 24.45
CA LEU A 548 26.74 -48.34 23.99
C LEU A 548 28.25 -48.22 24.31
N GLU A 549 28.83 -47.04 24.15
CA GLU A 549 30.23 -46.76 24.52
C GLU A 549 30.46 -46.90 26.05
N SER A 550 29.45 -46.61 26.89
CA SER A 550 29.54 -46.74 28.35
C SER A 550 29.48 -48.18 28.82
N GLU A 551 28.72 -49.04 28.15
CA GLU A 551 28.63 -50.48 28.44
C GLU A 551 29.91 -51.25 28.03
N THR A 552 30.42 -50.97 26.81
CA THR A 552 31.67 -51.58 26.35
C THR A 552 32.87 -51.19 27.23
N SER A 553 32.90 -49.94 27.77
CA SER A 553 33.97 -49.51 28.68
C SER A 553 33.89 -50.18 30.07
N SER A 554 32.69 -50.58 30.54
CA SER A 554 32.52 -51.29 31.80
C SER A 554 32.93 -52.78 31.69
N ASP A 555 32.64 -53.42 30.58
CA ASP A 555 33.03 -54.82 30.34
C ASP A 555 34.56 -54.97 30.22
N THR A 556 35.24 -54.05 29.56
CA THR A 556 36.70 -54.05 29.47
C THR A 556 37.36 -53.83 30.82
N SER A 557 36.76 -53.07 31.73
CA SER A 557 37.29 -52.85 33.10
C SER A 557 37.10 -54.05 34.04
N MET A 558 36.14 -54.94 33.80
CA MET A 558 35.94 -56.18 34.56
C MET A 558 36.91 -57.28 34.11
N LEU A 559 37.33 -57.28 32.87
CA LEU A 559 38.28 -58.28 32.32
C LEU A 559 39.75 -58.01 32.71
N VAL A 560 40.08 -56.85 33.22
CA VAL A 560 41.46 -56.45 33.63
C VAL A 560 41.62 -56.41 35.17
N ARG A 561 40.86 -57.17 35.95
CA ARG A 561 41.22 -57.41 37.33
C ARG A 561 42.33 -58.48 37.42
N PRO A 562 43.58 -58.15 37.83
CA PRO A 562 44.60 -59.14 38.04
C PRO A 562 44.17 -60.01 39.18
N VAL A 563 44.14 -61.34 38.87
CA VAL A 563 44.05 -62.33 39.94
C VAL A 563 45.33 -62.22 40.81
N HIS A 564 45.27 -61.55 41.94
CA HIS A 564 46.32 -61.65 42.95
C HIS A 564 46.23 -63.02 43.51
N SER A 565 47.12 -63.92 43.00
CA SER A 565 47.52 -65.13 43.68
C SER A 565 48.34 -64.73 44.89
N THR A 566 47.82 -64.89 46.10
CA THR A 566 48.61 -64.95 47.35
C THR A 566 49.17 -66.33 47.53
N PRO A 567 50.46 -66.47 48.02
CA PRO A 567 51.08 -67.73 48.26
C PRO A 567 50.55 -68.45 49.52
#